data_d6ea2b577d6eb6209d14cf86893194a2
#
_entry.id   d6ea2b577d6eb6209d14cf86893194a2
#
_cell.length_a   1.000
_cell.length_b   1.000
_cell.length_c   1.000
_cell.angle_alpha   90.00
_cell.angle_beta   90.00
_cell.angle_gamma   90.00
#
_symmetry.space_group_name_H-M   'P 1'
#
loop_
_entity.id
_entity.type
_entity.pdbx_description
1 polymer ?
#
loop_
_entity_poly.entity_id
_entity_poly.type
_entity_poly.pdbx_seq_one_letter_code
_entity_poly.pdbx_strand_id
1 'polypeptide(L)'
;MSVMQVDTYPEEQQGESRVTGPKKARAVHTARLQKIEDLREDILKAGEEAQELKKLPDWIVNKLVDEGFFRFALPTEMGGENASSMETIEILEHMAAIDASVAWNVMLGSEINAMAVGGMDPELAKEIYLDNPRVVMCGGGGPGSIPPRAERQADGSVKVWGQSTFISGCHNANFC
;
A
#
# COMPACT_ATOMS: atom_id res chain seq x y z
N MET A 1 19.68 39.90 7.58
CA MET A 1 19.35 38.53 8.06
C MET A 1 17.92 38.57 8.54
N SER A 2 17.00 38.07 7.71
CA SER A 2 15.58 38.01 8.03
C SER A 2 15.30 36.64 8.63
N VAL A 3 14.84 36.62 9.87
CA VAL A 3 14.44 35.40 10.57
C VAL A 3 13.08 34.99 10.01
N MET A 4 13.01 33.79 9.40
CA MET A 4 11.80 33.20 8.92
C MET A 4 10.92 32.85 10.12
N GLN A 5 9.80 33.51 10.25
CA GLN A 5 8.77 33.22 11.26
C GLN A 5 8.08 31.93 10.87
N VAL A 6 8.19 30.90 11.71
CA VAL A 6 7.47 29.64 11.52
C VAL A 6 6.06 29.83 12.03
N ASP A 7 5.08 29.83 11.12
CA ASP A 7 3.68 29.85 11.49
C ASP A 7 3.34 28.58 12.28
N THR A 8 2.81 28.77 13.48
CA THR A 8 2.29 27.67 14.31
C THR A 8 1.01 27.13 13.67
N TYR A 9 0.98 25.84 13.41
CA TYR A 9 -0.23 25.14 12.97
C TYR A 9 -1.36 25.30 14.01
N PRO A 10 -2.60 25.54 13.57
CA PRO A 10 -3.74 25.58 14.49
C PRO A 10 -3.92 24.21 15.18
N GLU A 11 -4.20 24.26 16.48
CA GLU A 11 -4.54 23.06 17.27
C GLU A 11 -5.76 22.37 16.62
N GLU A 12 -5.52 21.17 16.09
CA GLU A 12 -6.58 20.34 15.56
C GLU A 12 -7.59 19.99 16.66
N GLN A 13 -8.84 20.25 16.37
CA GLN A 13 -9.95 19.71 17.14
C GLN A 13 -9.81 18.18 17.16
N GLN A 14 -9.55 17.62 18.34
CA GLN A 14 -9.52 16.20 18.60
C GLN A 14 -10.91 15.61 18.34
N GLY A 15 -11.16 15.22 17.08
CA GLY A 15 -12.23 14.30 16.77
C GLY A 15 -11.93 12.98 17.46
N GLU A 16 -12.92 12.42 18.16
CA GLU A 16 -12.79 11.12 18.83
C GLU A 16 -12.32 10.06 17.81
N SER A 17 -11.04 9.77 17.82
CA SER A 17 -10.48 8.61 17.16
C SER A 17 -11.19 7.38 17.74
N ARG A 18 -11.93 6.65 16.90
CA ARG A 18 -12.41 5.30 17.21
C ARG A 18 -11.21 4.36 17.24
N VAL A 19 -10.35 4.52 18.22
CA VAL A 19 -9.29 3.57 18.51
C VAL A 19 -9.98 2.26 18.86
N THR A 20 -9.90 1.28 17.98
CA THR A 20 -10.21 -0.10 18.32
C THR A 20 -9.36 -0.43 19.53
N GLY A 21 -9.99 -0.77 20.67
CA GLY A 21 -9.27 -0.91 21.92
C GLY A 21 -8.09 -1.89 21.77
N PRO A 22 -7.01 -1.74 22.55
CA PRO A 22 -5.74 -2.46 22.36
C PRO A 22 -5.88 -4.00 22.30
N LYS A 23 -6.91 -4.56 22.91
CA LYS A 23 -7.19 -6.01 22.82
C LYS A 23 -7.69 -6.45 21.44
N LYS A 24 -8.50 -5.62 20.76
CA LYS A 24 -9.03 -5.93 19.43
C LYS A 24 -7.93 -5.78 18.37
N ALA A 25 -7.13 -4.72 18.43
CA ALA A 25 -5.98 -4.52 17.57
C ALA A 25 -5.00 -5.70 17.65
N ARG A 26 -4.65 -6.14 18.86
CA ARG A 26 -3.75 -7.27 19.08
C ARG A 26 -4.32 -8.60 18.53
N ALA A 27 -5.63 -8.82 18.63
CA ALA A 27 -6.26 -10.02 18.08
C ALA A 27 -6.22 -10.04 16.54
N VAL A 28 -6.45 -8.89 15.88
CA VAL A 28 -6.36 -8.74 14.43
C VAL A 28 -4.93 -8.98 13.96
N HIS A 29 -3.96 -8.40 14.64
CA HIS A 29 -2.53 -8.59 14.33
C HIS A 29 -2.11 -10.07 14.47
N THR A 30 -2.47 -10.75 15.58
CA THR A 30 -2.18 -12.17 15.75
C THR A 30 -2.80 -13.03 14.65
N ALA A 31 -4.04 -12.74 14.24
CA ALA A 31 -4.69 -13.44 13.14
C ALA A 31 -3.96 -13.21 11.81
N ARG A 32 -3.41 -12.01 11.59
CA ARG A 32 -2.62 -11.69 10.39
C ARG A 32 -1.32 -12.50 10.33
N LEU A 33 -0.60 -12.62 11.44
CA LEU A 33 0.59 -13.46 11.52
C LEU A 33 0.27 -14.95 11.29
N GLN A 34 -0.85 -15.43 11.82
CA GLN A 34 -1.28 -16.80 11.56
C GLN A 34 -1.59 -17.05 10.08
N LYS A 35 -2.22 -16.10 9.39
CA LYS A 35 -2.45 -16.20 7.95
C LYS A 35 -1.16 -16.32 7.13
N ILE A 36 -0.08 -15.66 7.55
CA ILE A 36 1.22 -15.80 6.91
C ILE A 36 1.73 -17.24 7.05
N GLU A 37 1.60 -17.82 8.25
CA GLU A 37 1.98 -19.22 8.46
C GLU A 37 1.12 -20.20 7.64
N ASP A 38 -0.17 -19.96 7.55
CA ASP A 38 -1.10 -20.77 6.72
C ASP A 38 -0.75 -20.70 5.22
N LEU A 39 -0.11 -19.60 4.79
CA LEU A 39 0.35 -19.38 3.43
C LEU A 39 1.84 -19.73 3.20
N ARG A 40 2.53 -20.27 4.20
CA ARG A 40 3.98 -20.48 4.18
C ARG A 40 4.46 -21.23 2.93
N GLU A 41 3.84 -22.34 2.61
CA GLU A 41 4.22 -23.15 1.44
C GLU A 41 3.96 -22.42 0.12
N ASP A 42 2.84 -21.68 0.03
CA ASP A 42 2.52 -20.87 -1.13
C ASP A 42 3.52 -19.72 -1.32
N ILE A 43 3.91 -19.07 -0.24
CA ILE A 43 4.90 -17.98 -0.25
C ILE A 43 6.26 -18.49 -0.74
N LEU A 44 6.73 -19.62 -0.22
CA LEU A 44 7.98 -20.24 -0.65
C LEU A 44 7.94 -20.58 -2.15
N LYS A 45 6.89 -21.27 -2.58
CA LYS A 45 6.70 -21.64 -3.99
C LYS A 45 6.65 -20.40 -4.90
N ALA A 46 5.96 -19.35 -4.47
CA ALA A 46 5.87 -18.10 -5.23
C ALA A 46 7.23 -17.41 -5.36
N GLY A 47 8.05 -17.43 -4.30
CA GLY A 47 9.43 -16.91 -4.32
C GLY A 47 10.31 -17.64 -5.33
N GLU A 48 10.22 -18.97 -5.40
CA GLU A 48 10.93 -19.79 -6.39
C GLU A 48 10.48 -19.45 -7.82
N GLU A 49 9.18 -19.42 -8.09
CA GLU A 49 8.64 -19.10 -9.41
C GLU A 49 8.98 -17.65 -9.84
N ALA A 50 9.02 -16.71 -8.89
CA ALA A 50 9.35 -15.31 -9.15
C ALA A 50 10.78 -15.12 -9.70
N GLN A 51 11.72 -16.01 -9.36
CA GLN A 51 13.09 -15.95 -9.88
C GLN A 51 13.13 -16.14 -11.40
N GLU A 52 12.27 -16.99 -11.94
CA GLU A 52 12.16 -17.24 -13.38
C GLU A 52 11.31 -16.17 -14.08
N LEU A 53 10.16 -15.82 -13.47
CA LEU A 53 9.18 -14.89 -14.03
C LEU A 53 9.64 -13.43 -13.97
N LYS A 54 10.60 -13.07 -13.10
CA LYS A 54 11.02 -11.70 -12.77
C LYS A 54 9.88 -10.82 -12.24
N LYS A 55 8.82 -11.43 -11.77
CA LYS A 55 7.67 -10.84 -11.06
C LYS A 55 7.03 -11.90 -10.17
N LEU A 56 6.20 -11.52 -9.22
CA LEU A 56 5.38 -12.49 -8.51
C LEU A 56 4.40 -13.16 -9.48
N PRO A 57 4.16 -14.47 -9.34
CA PRO A 57 3.10 -15.15 -10.06
C PRO A 57 1.72 -14.56 -9.74
N ASP A 58 0.86 -14.45 -10.73
CA ASP A 58 -0.47 -13.83 -10.56
C ASP A 58 -1.34 -14.58 -9.54
N TRP A 59 -1.14 -15.90 -9.39
CA TRP A 59 -1.89 -16.71 -8.44
C TRP A 59 -1.62 -16.33 -6.98
N ILE A 60 -0.35 -16.03 -6.61
CA ILE A 60 -0.04 -15.60 -5.24
C ILE A 60 -0.48 -14.15 -5.01
N VAL A 61 -0.34 -13.28 -6.00
CA VAL A 61 -0.83 -11.90 -5.90
C VAL A 61 -2.33 -11.89 -5.62
N ASN A 62 -3.11 -12.66 -6.37
CA ASN A 62 -4.54 -12.79 -6.15
C ASN A 62 -4.85 -13.30 -4.73
N LYS A 63 -4.14 -14.32 -4.27
CA LYS A 63 -4.33 -14.88 -2.93
C LYS A 63 -4.01 -13.86 -1.84
N LEU A 64 -2.90 -13.11 -1.97
CA LEU A 64 -2.54 -12.04 -1.05
C LEU A 64 -3.54 -10.88 -1.05
N VAL A 65 -4.11 -10.55 -2.21
CA VAL A 65 -5.20 -9.58 -2.33
C VAL A 65 -6.45 -10.06 -1.59
N ASP A 66 -6.88 -11.30 -1.82
CA ASP A 66 -8.07 -11.89 -1.20
C ASP A 66 -7.94 -11.98 0.32
N GLU A 67 -6.73 -12.24 0.82
CA GLU A 67 -6.41 -12.25 2.25
C GLU A 67 -6.15 -10.84 2.83
N GLY A 68 -6.23 -9.79 2.02
CA GLY A 68 -6.12 -8.39 2.44
C GLY A 68 -4.71 -7.91 2.75
N PHE A 69 -3.66 -8.60 2.28
CA PHE A 69 -2.26 -8.22 2.55
C PHE A 69 -1.83 -6.90 1.92
N PHE A 70 -2.55 -6.36 0.97
CA PHE A 70 -2.29 -5.03 0.43
C PHE A 70 -3.11 -3.93 1.12
N ARG A 71 -3.92 -4.26 2.13
CA ARG A 71 -4.86 -3.34 2.77
C ARG A 71 -4.69 -3.19 4.28
N PHE A 72 -3.84 -3.99 4.93
CA PHE A 72 -3.74 -3.97 6.39
C PHE A 72 -3.30 -2.61 6.95
N ALA A 73 -2.53 -1.83 6.19
CA ALA A 73 -2.09 -0.50 6.59
C ALA A 73 -3.12 0.62 6.28
N LEU A 74 -4.15 0.33 5.46
CA LEU A 74 -5.20 1.31 5.16
C LEU A 74 -6.04 1.64 6.41
N PRO A 75 -6.57 2.88 6.50
CA PRO A 75 -7.58 3.23 7.49
C PRO A 75 -8.79 2.31 7.43
N THR A 76 -9.44 2.09 8.57
CA THR A 76 -10.65 1.24 8.65
C THR A 76 -11.80 1.79 7.82
N GLU A 77 -11.88 3.11 7.66
CA GLU A 77 -12.86 3.82 6.82
C GLU A 77 -12.70 3.48 5.33
N MET A 78 -11.51 3.04 4.93
CA MET A 78 -11.18 2.61 3.57
C MET A 78 -11.13 1.06 3.45
N GLY A 79 -11.68 0.36 4.42
CA GLY A 79 -11.72 -1.10 4.44
C GLY A 79 -10.39 -1.77 4.80
N GLY A 80 -9.49 -1.05 5.47
CA GLY A 80 -8.25 -1.58 6.01
C GLY A 80 -8.34 -2.01 7.48
N GLU A 81 -7.22 -2.39 8.06
CA GLU A 81 -7.11 -2.79 9.47
C GLU A 81 -6.48 -1.71 10.35
N ASN A 82 -6.02 -0.60 9.73
CA ASN A 82 -5.32 0.49 10.41
C ASN A 82 -4.13 -0.01 11.24
N ALA A 83 -3.36 -0.96 10.67
CA ALA A 83 -2.19 -1.50 11.34
C ALA A 83 -1.19 -0.38 11.67
N SER A 84 -0.70 -0.38 12.91
CA SER A 84 0.34 0.54 13.33
C SER A 84 1.66 0.24 12.63
N SER A 85 2.60 1.19 12.66
CA SER A 85 3.93 0.99 12.08
C SER A 85 4.65 -0.23 12.66
N MET A 86 4.49 -0.50 13.96
CA MET A 86 5.09 -1.68 14.58
C MET A 86 4.46 -2.98 14.10
N GLU A 87 3.14 -3.05 14.03
CA GLU A 87 2.42 -4.20 13.49
C GLU A 87 2.77 -4.42 12.01
N THR A 88 2.92 -3.36 11.23
CA THR A 88 3.37 -3.41 9.83
C THR A 88 4.76 -4.05 9.74
N ILE A 89 5.71 -3.61 10.57
CA ILE A 89 7.08 -4.16 10.60
C ILE A 89 7.04 -5.65 10.96
N GLU A 90 6.31 -6.04 12.00
CA GLU A 90 6.21 -7.43 12.44
C GLU A 90 5.58 -8.35 11.36
N ILE A 91 4.55 -7.88 10.66
CA ILE A 91 3.93 -8.60 9.53
C ILE A 91 4.95 -8.80 8.41
N LEU A 92 5.65 -7.75 8.02
CA LEU A 92 6.61 -7.80 6.92
C LEU A 92 7.85 -8.63 7.28
N GLU A 93 8.37 -8.53 8.51
CA GLU A 93 9.47 -9.34 9.00
C GLU A 93 9.11 -10.83 8.99
N HIS A 94 7.91 -11.16 9.48
CA HIS A 94 7.45 -12.54 9.52
C HIS A 94 7.30 -13.14 8.11
N MET A 95 6.76 -12.38 7.16
CA MET A 95 6.68 -12.79 5.76
C MET A 95 8.05 -12.87 5.10
N ALA A 96 8.95 -11.91 5.36
CA ALA A 96 10.30 -11.87 4.79
C ALA A 96 11.17 -13.02 5.29
N ALA A 97 10.93 -13.53 6.49
CA ALA A 97 11.60 -14.73 7.02
C ALA A 97 11.22 -16.00 6.23
N ILE A 98 10.13 -15.98 5.47
CA ILE A 98 9.74 -17.05 4.55
C ILE A 98 10.30 -16.77 3.15
N ASP A 99 9.95 -15.62 2.56
CA ASP A 99 10.49 -15.15 1.28
C ASP A 99 10.49 -13.60 1.22
N ALA A 100 11.69 -13.04 1.05
CA ALA A 100 11.88 -11.58 1.06
C ALA A 100 11.33 -10.90 -0.20
N SER A 101 11.24 -11.57 -1.34
CA SER A 101 10.70 -10.99 -2.57
C SER A 101 9.18 -10.85 -2.51
N VAL A 102 8.50 -11.84 -1.92
CA VAL A 102 7.05 -11.75 -1.65
C VAL A 102 6.78 -10.64 -0.65
N ALA A 103 7.50 -10.59 0.47
CA ALA A 103 7.34 -9.55 1.49
C ALA A 103 7.60 -8.14 0.93
N TRP A 104 8.61 -7.98 0.07
CA TRP A 104 8.92 -6.71 -0.60
C TRP A 104 7.74 -6.21 -1.43
N ASN A 105 7.10 -7.07 -2.21
CA ASN A 105 5.94 -6.67 -3.02
C ASN A 105 4.73 -6.30 -2.15
N VAL A 106 4.50 -7.04 -1.06
CA VAL A 106 3.43 -6.71 -0.09
C VAL A 106 3.72 -5.38 0.61
N MET A 107 4.95 -5.15 1.03
CA MET A 107 5.37 -3.88 1.64
C MET A 107 5.03 -2.71 0.72
N LEU A 108 5.53 -2.73 -0.50
CA LEU A 108 5.33 -1.64 -1.46
C LEU A 108 3.85 -1.39 -1.75
N GLY A 109 3.09 -2.44 -2.04
CA GLY A 109 1.66 -2.28 -2.34
C GLY A 109 0.87 -1.76 -1.14
N SER A 110 1.14 -2.21 0.07
CA SER A 110 0.45 -1.75 1.28
C SER A 110 0.83 -0.32 1.67
N GLU A 111 2.11 0.05 1.59
CA GLU A 111 2.58 1.41 1.89
C GLU A 111 2.07 2.43 0.88
N ILE A 112 2.14 2.12 -0.42
CA ILE A 112 1.68 3.04 -1.46
C ILE A 112 0.17 3.22 -1.38
N ASN A 113 -0.60 2.16 -1.11
CA ASN A 113 -2.02 2.28 -0.83
C ASN A 113 -2.31 3.23 0.34
N ALA A 114 -1.59 3.08 1.46
CA ALA A 114 -1.78 3.94 2.63
C ALA A 114 -1.37 5.39 2.36
N MET A 115 -0.25 5.62 1.65
CA MET A 115 0.20 6.95 1.26
C MET A 115 -0.77 7.63 0.29
N ALA A 116 -1.28 6.90 -0.68
CA ALA A 116 -2.20 7.43 -1.68
C ALA A 116 -3.49 7.94 -1.05
N VAL A 117 -4.05 7.21 -0.09
CA VAL A 117 -5.25 7.65 0.65
C VAL A 117 -5.01 8.99 1.35
N GLY A 118 -3.84 9.19 1.96
CA GLY A 118 -3.51 10.43 2.65
C GLY A 118 -3.35 11.65 1.73
N GLY A 119 -3.13 11.44 0.43
CA GLY A 119 -2.95 12.50 -0.57
C GLY A 119 -4.13 12.70 -1.52
N MET A 120 -5.16 11.86 -1.45
CA MET A 120 -6.32 11.92 -2.35
C MET A 120 -7.46 12.77 -1.76
N ASP A 121 -8.31 13.26 -2.67
CA ASP A 121 -9.63 13.73 -2.28
C ASP A 121 -10.41 12.60 -1.58
N PRO A 122 -11.10 12.85 -0.45
CA PRO A 122 -11.77 11.80 0.32
C PRO A 122 -12.85 11.03 -0.45
N GLU A 123 -13.58 11.67 -1.35
CA GLU A 123 -14.62 10.99 -2.14
C GLU A 123 -13.98 10.11 -3.22
N LEU A 124 -12.90 10.57 -3.86
CA LEU A 124 -12.12 9.77 -4.79
C LEU A 124 -11.49 8.56 -4.09
N ALA A 125 -10.96 8.75 -2.88
CA ALA A 125 -10.42 7.66 -2.09
C ALA A 125 -11.47 6.58 -1.78
N LYS A 126 -12.69 6.97 -1.42
CA LYS A 126 -13.80 6.04 -1.22
C LYS A 126 -14.15 5.28 -2.50
N GLU A 127 -14.31 5.97 -3.62
CA GLU A 127 -14.58 5.36 -4.93
C GLU A 127 -13.51 4.31 -5.28
N ILE A 128 -12.24 4.63 -5.11
CA ILE A 128 -11.16 3.71 -5.42
C ILE A 128 -11.13 2.52 -4.46
N TYR A 129 -11.20 2.74 -3.15
CA TYR A 129 -10.89 1.72 -2.16
C TYR A 129 -12.10 0.95 -1.62
N LEU A 130 -13.31 1.54 -1.61
CA LEU A 130 -14.51 0.86 -1.14
C LEU A 130 -15.22 0.13 -2.28
N ASP A 131 -15.26 0.74 -3.47
CA ASP A 131 -15.89 0.13 -4.64
C ASP A 131 -15.00 -0.94 -5.28
N ASN A 132 -13.69 -0.86 -5.06
CA ASN A 132 -12.73 -1.85 -5.55
C ASN A 132 -11.86 -2.42 -4.43
N PRO A 133 -12.29 -3.51 -3.78
CA PRO A 133 -11.54 -4.14 -2.69
C PRO A 133 -10.21 -4.77 -3.14
N ARG A 134 -9.97 -4.90 -4.44
CA ARG A 134 -8.77 -5.53 -5.01
C ARG A 134 -7.70 -4.54 -5.46
N VAL A 135 -7.78 -3.27 -5.00
CA VAL A 135 -6.78 -2.26 -5.34
C VAL A 135 -5.40 -2.63 -4.82
N VAL A 136 -4.44 -2.65 -5.73
CA VAL A 136 -3.01 -2.67 -5.45
C VAL A 136 -2.39 -1.53 -6.25
N MET A 137 -1.85 -0.55 -5.54
CA MET A 137 -1.17 0.58 -6.17
C MET A 137 0.33 0.35 -6.26
N CYS A 138 0.91 0.87 -7.31
CA CYS A 138 2.34 1.11 -7.39
C CYS A 138 2.60 2.60 -7.54
N GLY A 139 3.80 3.01 -7.20
CA GLY A 139 4.26 4.38 -7.37
C GLY A 139 5.75 4.45 -7.14
N GLY A 140 6.33 5.54 -7.52
CA GLY A 140 7.74 5.76 -7.29
C GLY A 140 8.31 6.83 -8.19
N GLY A 141 9.60 7.00 -8.08
CA GLY A 141 10.39 7.90 -8.89
C GLY A 141 11.82 7.86 -8.39
N GLY A 142 12.75 7.84 -9.31
CA GLY A 142 14.16 7.76 -8.98
C GLY A 142 15.02 8.45 -10.03
N PRO A 143 16.35 8.33 -9.91
CA PRO A 143 17.26 8.86 -10.91
C PRO A 143 16.91 8.37 -12.32
N GLY A 144 16.84 9.29 -13.27
CA GLY A 144 16.43 9.01 -14.66
C GLY A 144 14.93 9.10 -14.93
N SER A 145 14.11 9.41 -13.93
CA SER A 145 12.68 9.71 -14.16
C SER A 145 12.52 11.00 -14.95
N ILE A 146 11.56 11.00 -15.87
CA ILE A 146 11.09 12.19 -16.56
C ILE A 146 9.85 12.67 -15.81
N PRO A 147 9.84 13.88 -15.23
CA PRO A 147 8.72 14.38 -14.44
C PRO A 147 7.40 14.27 -15.20
N PRO A 148 6.32 13.82 -14.56
CA PRO A 148 5.03 13.72 -15.19
C PRO A 148 4.51 15.12 -15.54
N ARG A 149 3.83 15.20 -16.69
CA ARG A 149 3.10 16.37 -17.14
C ARG A 149 1.69 15.97 -17.48
N ALA A 150 0.74 16.80 -17.16
CA ALA A 150 -0.66 16.60 -17.48
C ALA A 150 -1.21 17.87 -18.17
N GLU A 151 -1.96 17.71 -19.24
CA GLU A 151 -2.57 18.80 -19.99
C GLU A 151 -4.02 18.45 -20.31
N ARG A 152 -4.94 19.32 -19.88
CA ARG A 152 -6.35 19.17 -20.22
C ARG A 152 -6.58 19.55 -21.69
N GLN A 153 -7.24 18.68 -22.42
CA GLN A 153 -7.58 18.86 -23.81
C GLN A 153 -8.94 19.58 -23.97
N ALA A 154 -9.22 20.08 -25.17
CA ALA A 154 -10.48 20.79 -25.47
C ALA A 154 -11.72 19.91 -25.36
N ASP A 155 -11.59 18.59 -25.52
CA ASP A 155 -12.66 17.59 -25.38
C ASP A 155 -12.90 17.16 -23.92
N GLY A 156 -12.17 17.75 -22.96
CA GLY A 156 -12.26 17.42 -21.53
C GLY A 156 -11.35 16.28 -21.09
N SER A 157 -10.69 15.56 -22.00
CA SER A 157 -9.71 14.53 -21.67
C SER A 157 -8.44 15.15 -21.07
N VAL A 158 -7.64 14.33 -20.42
CA VAL A 158 -6.33 14.73 -19.90
C VAL A 158 -5.25 13.86 -20.55
N LYS A 159 -4.33 14.52 -21.23
CA LYS A 159 -3.15 13.86 -21.79
C LYS A 159 -2.03 13.89 -20.74
N VAL A 160 -1.43 12.73 -20.49
CA VAL A 160 -0.38 12.57 -19.48
C VAL A 160 0.89 12.05 -20.17
N TRP A 161 2.03 12.62 -19.80
CA TRP A 161 3.37 12.17 -20.21
C TRP A 161 4.25 12.02 -18.98
N GLY A 162 5.22 11.17 -19.10
CA GLY A 162 6.25 10.99 -18.11
C GLY A 162 6.88 9.61 -18.22
N GLN A 163 7.94 9.44 -17.48
CA GLN A 163 8.56 8.14 -17.29
C GLN A 163 9.08 8.07 -15.88
N SER A 164 8.66 7.06 -15.15
CA SER A 164 9.18 6.82 -13.80
C SER A 164 10.07 5.60 -13.80
N THR A 165 11.13 5.67 -13.01
CA THR A 165 12.02 4.55 -12.70
C THR A 165 11.79 4.09 -11.27
N PHE A 166 12.25 2.89 -10.93
CA PHE A 166 12.12 2.31 -9.59
C PHE A 166 10.66 2.17 -9.11
N ILE A 167 9.75 1.84 -10.03
CA ILE A 167 8.37 1.50 -9.69
C ILE A 167 8.29 0.00 -9.40
N SER A 168 8.84 -0.40 -8.26
CA SER A 168 8.75 -1.79 -7.82
C SER A 168 7.29 -2.17 -7.56
N GLY A 169 6.92 -3.41 -7.87
CA GLY A 169 5.54 -3.88 -7.75
C GLY A 169 4.61 -3.51 -8.91
N CYS A 170 5.05 -2.74 -9.92
CA CYS A 170 4.20 -2.34 -11.04
C CYS A 170 3.62 -3.51 -11.85
N HIS A 171 4.29 -4.66 -11.85
CA HIS A 171 3.80 -5.87 -12.52
C HIS A 171 2.57 -6.50 -11.81
N ASN A 172 2.37 -6.17 -10.55
CA ASN A 172 1.31 -6.72 -9.70
C ASN A 172 0.23 -5.70 -9.36
N ALA A 173 0.46 -4.43 -9.72
CA ALA A 173 -0.45 -3.33 -9.45
C ALA A 173 -1.51 -3.20 -10.54
N ASN A 174 -2.69 -2.74 -10.16
CA ASN A 174 -3.78 -2.37 -11.06
C ASN A 174 -4.06 -0.86 -11.06
N PHE A 175 -3.35 -0.10 -10.21
CA PHE A 175 -3.33 1.36 -10.18
C PHE A 175 -1.90 1.88 -10.06
N CYS A 176 -1.65 3.06 -10.65
CA CYS A 176 -0.36 3.74 -10.62
C CYS A 176 -0.55 5.27 -10.54
#